data_c1b2a7a8edf8a6b274f66e8abfe047cc
#
_entry.id   c1b2a7a8edf8a6b274f66e8abfe047cc
#
_cell.length_a   1.000
_cell.length_b   1.000
_cell.length_c   1.000
_cell.angle_alpha   90.00
_cell.angle_beta   90.00
_cell.angle_gamma   90.00
#
_symmetry.space_group_name_H-M   'P 1'
#
loop_
_entity.id
_entity.type
_entity.pdbx_description
1 polymer ?
#
loop_
_entity_poly.entity_id
_entity_poly.type
_entity_poly.pdbx_seq_one_letter_code
_entity_poly.pdbx_strand_id
1 'polypeptide(L)'
;MNLLSKLNSSAKTKTIEPREIFMTLPSKAPGYGYPRDVQSEVWKKWFDIRNEKNVILKMNTGSGKTVVGLIMLQSCLNEEKGPAIYVVPDNYLVKQVIDEAKRLGISATVDKDDYNYSNSKAILVTSIQTIVNGHSYFGMREAGNYPIGSIIIDDVHACMDKIIDQFMIKIDAETDAYKELIALFSSSLKDYNPKNYIDVVEMKDCRNNMLVPYWEWQRQQDNIYRILTKYNNSDNTSIYFGLPLIERCLETCDCIITASAIEISPKGIDLDKISSLEEASRRIYMSATLADDSVFVSALGLDTEDMKNIITPENANDMGDRLIIFPKYVNSDISEIEIKEKVEETAKKYNVVILVPSFSRAKFWDEQGMRTATKDNIDGIVKALKSGKHVGKIIFVNRYDGIDLPGDACRMLVIDGLPPLNSIKDRYI
;
A
#
# COMPACT_ATOMS: atom_id res chain seq x y z
N MET A 1 -49.52 32.90 0.61
CA MET A 1 -48.56 31.79 0.61
C MET A 1 -47.25 32.28 0.08
N ASN A 2 -46.24 32.34 0.91
CA ASN A 2 -44.98 33.04 0.64
C ASN A 2 -44.09 32.18 -0.26
N LEU A 3 -43.65 32.68 -1.44
CA LEU A 3 -42.76 31.98 -2.39
C LEU A 3 -41.46 31.52 -1.71
N LEU A 4 -40.96 32.26 -0.72
CA LEU A 4 -39.79 31.94 0.09
C LEU A 4 -39.96 30.65 0.92
N SER A 5 -41.18 30.32 1.38
CA SER A 5 -41.42 29.08 2.10
C SER A 5 -41.39 27.83 1.20
N LYS A 6 -41.72 28.01 -0.08
CA LYS A 6 -41.59 26.93 -1.11
C LYS A 6 -40.14 26.72 -1.57
N LEU A 7 -39.30 27.73 -1.54
CA LEU A 7 -37.89 27.64 -1.85
C LEU A 7 -37.10 26.97 -0.70
N ASN A 8 -37.49 27.19 0.56
CA ASN A 8 -36.84 26.52 1.70
C ASN A 8 -37.28 25.08 1.92
N SER A 9 -38.40 24.62 1.31
CA SER A 9 -38.86 23.23 1.42
C SER A 9 -38.29 22.30 0.37
N SER A 10 -37.44 22.80 -0.54
CA SER A 10 -36.76 22.02 -1.59
C SER A 10 -35.24 21.97 -1.43
N ALA A 11 -34.73 21.94 -0.20
CA ALA A 11 -33.43 21.35 0.05
C ALA A 11 -33.56 19.87 -0.37
N LYS A 12 -33.27 19.54 -1.62
CA LYS A 12 -33.22 18.14 -2.08
C LYS A 12 -32.27 17.44 -1.16
N THR A 13 -32.78 16.56 -0.30
CA THR A 13 -31.97 15.61 0.45
C THR A 13 -31.09 14.90 -0.58
N LYS A 14 -29.78 15.04 -0.40
CA LYS A 14 -28.84 14.36 -1.30
C LYS A 14 -29.10 12.87 -1.19
N THR A 15 -29.21 12.19 -2.34
CA THR A 15 -29.33 10.73 -2.32
C THR A 15 -28.09 10.12 -1.67
N ILE A 16 -28.32 9.08 -0.86
CA ILE A 16 -27.24 8.32 -0.18
C ILE A 16 -27.03 6.94 -0.83
N GLU A 17 -27.94 6.49 -1.69
CA GLU A 17 -27.84 5.21 -2.39
C GLU A 17 -26.75 5.31 -3.49
N PRO A 18 -25.70 4.46 -3.45
CA PRO A 18 -24.53 4.60 -4.33
C PRO A 18 -24.85 4.55 -5.82
N ARG A 19 -25.75 3.65 -6.25
CA ARG A 19 -26.12 3.54 -7.65
C ARG A 19 -26.85 4.79 -8.14
N GLU A 20 -27.73 5.36 -7.32
CA GLU A 20 -28.41 6.61 -7.64
C GLU A 20 -27.43 7.78 -7.70
N ILE A 21 -26.46 7.83 -6.75
CA ILE A 21 -25.38 8.82 -6.79
C ILE A 21 -24.66 8.72 -8.12
N PHE A 22 -24.18 7.52 -8.49
CA PHE A 22 -23.48 7.32 -9.76
C PHE A 22 -24.31 7.77 -10.97
N MET A 23 -25.60 7.43 -11.01
CA MET A 23 -26.48 7.78 -12.14
C MET A 23 -26.71 9.28 -12.24
N THR A 24 -26.75 9.99 -11.11
CA THR A 24 -27.10 11.43 -11.04
C THR A 24 -25.89 12.37 -11.04
N LEU A 25 -24.65 11.84 -11.09
CA LEU A 25 -23.45 12.69 -11.20
C LEU A 25 -23.51 13.58 -12.46
N PRO A 26 -23.39 14.91 -12.31
CA PRO A 26 -23.68 15.84 -13.41
C PRO A 26 -22.58 15.94 -14.47
N SER A 27 -21.36 15.58 -14.12
CA SER A 27 -20.16 15.89 -14.93
C SER A 27 -19.28 14.67 -15.23
N LYS A 28 -19.92 13.49 -15.40
CA LYS A 28 -19.17 12.27 -15.74
C LYS A 28 -18.53 12.39 -17.13
N ALA A 29 -17.27 11.92 -17.23
CA ALA A 29 -16.60 11.80 -18.51
C ALA A 29 -17.28 10.75 -19.43
N PRO A 30 -17.08 10.82 -20.75
CA PRO A 30 -17.54 9.77 -21.67
C PRO A 30 -17.03 8.39 -21.23
N GLY A 31 -17.90 7.37 -21.31
CA GLY A 31 -17.61 6.01 -20.87
C GLY A 31 -18.19 5.63 -19.49
N TYR A 32 -18.66 6.60 -18.69
CA TYR A 32 -19.32 6.36 -17.40
C TYR A 32 -20.86 6.43 -17.49
N GLY A 33 -21.44 5.92 -18.55
CA GLY A 33 -22.90 5.98 -18.73
C GLY A 33 -23.66 5.16 -17.68
N TYR A 34 -23.32 3.89 -17.56
CA TYR A 34 -23.92 2.94 -16.62
C TYR A 34 -22.85 2.27 -15.78
N PRO A 35 -23.15 1.91 -14.51
CA PRO A 35 -22.24 1.11 -13.70
C PRO A 35 -22.16 -0.31 -14.25
N ARG A 36 -21.05 -0.97 -14.02
CA ARG A 36 -20.91 -2.41 -14.30
C ARG A 36 -21.78 -3.20 -13.31
N ASP A 37 -22.22 -4.40 -13.71
CA ASP A 37 -23.07 -5.25 -12.87
C ASP A 37 -22.39 -5.55 -11.52
N VAL A 38 -21.10 -5.88 -11.53
CA VAL A 38 -20.28 -6.09 -10.33
C VAL A 38 -20.29 -4.86 -9.40
N GLN A 39 -20.19 -3.65 -9.94
CA GLN A 39 -20.20 -2.43 -9.13
C GLN A 39 -21.58 -2.22 -8.49
N SER A 40 -22.65 -2.43 -9.26
CA SER A 40 -24.04 -2.30 -8.78
C SER A 40 -24.35 -3.32 -7.68
N GLU A 41 -23.88 -4.55 -7.84
CA GLU A 41 -24.02 -5.62 -6.85
C GLU A 41 -23.31 -5.28 -5.53
N VAL A 42 -22.03 -4.86 -5.60
CA VAL A 42 -21.24 -4.49 -4.43
C VAL A 42 -21.86 -3.30 -3.70
N TRP A 43 -22.29 -2.27 -4.42
CA TRP A 43 -22.94 -1.11 -3.82
C TRP A 43 -24.23 -1.49 -3.10
N LYS A 44 -25.05 -2.36 -3.67
CA LYS A 44 -26.27 -2.85 -3.03
C LYS A 44 -25.97 -3.60 -1.74
N LYS A 45 -25.09 -4.61 -1.81
CA LYS A 45 -24.69 -5.41 -0.64
C LYS A 45 -24.09 -4.53 0.47
N TRP A 46 -23.22 -3.55 0.09
CA TRP A 46 -22.65 -2.63 1.05
C TRP A 46 -23.71 -1.71 1.67
N PHE A 47 -24.62 -1.19 0.87
CA PHE A 47 -25.64 -0.26 1.36
C PHE A 47 -26.54 -0.90 2.40
N ASP A 48 -26.80 -2.20 2.29
CA ASP A 48 -27.60 -2.96 3.27
C ASP A 48 -26.90 -3.07 4.64
N ILE A 49 -25.56 -3.12 4.65
CA ILE A 49 -24.74 -3.24 5.87
C ILE A 49 -23.89 -1.98 6.16
N ARG A 50 -24.22 -0.83 5.56
CA ARG A 50 -23.40 0.39 5.64
C ARG A 50 -23.23 0.98 7.04
N ASN A 51 -24.01 0.51 8.01
CA ASN A 51 -23.91 0.92 9.42
C ASN A 51 -22.86 0.11 10.18
N GLU A 52 -22.36 -0.99 9.61
CA GLU A 52 -21.26 -1.74 10.19
C GLU A 52 -19.98 -0.89 10.14
N LYS A 53 -19.23 -0.91 11.26
CA LYS A 53 -18.00 -0.14 11.38
C LYS A 53 -16.93 -0.63 10.41
N ASN A 54 -16.77 -1.94 10.28
CA ASN A 54 -15.79 -2.60 9.46
C ASN A 54 -16.45 -3.43 8.35
N VAL A 55 -16.10 -3.15 7.10
CA VAL A 55 -16.59 -3.88 5.93
C VAL A 55 -15.42 -4.23 5.01
N ILE A 56 -15.38 -5.48 4.55
CA ILE A 56 -14.33 -5.99 3.67
C ILE A 56 -14.91 -6.23 2.29
N LEU A 57 -14.30 -5.64 1.25
CA LEU A 57 -14.71 -5.81 -0.15
C LEU A 57 -13.66 -6.64 -0.89
N LYS A 58 -14.07 -7.81 -1.37
CA LYS A 58 -13.25 -8.67 -2.25
C LYS A 58 -13.65 -8.43 -3.70
N MET A 59 -12.84 -7.68 -4.44
CA MET A 59 -13.10 -7.37 -5.85
C MET A 59 -11.85 -7.60 -6.70
N ASN A 60 -11.99 -8.22 -7.85
CA ASN A 60 -10.88 -8.46 -8.77
C ASN A 60 -10.24 -7.16 -9.28
N THR A 61 -8.96 -7.25 -9.65
CA THR A 61 -8.26 -6.17 -10.37
C THR A 61 -8.97 -5.89 -11.69
N GLY A 62 -9.15 -4.61 -12.04
CA GLY A 62 -9.84 -4.22 -13.28
C GLY A 62 -11.38 -4.15 -13.18
N SER A 63 -12.01 -4.60 -12.08
CA SER A 63 -13.46 -4.49 -11.87
C SER A 63 -13.95 -3.06 -11.61
N GLY A 64 -13.03 -2.10 -11.46
CA GLY A 64 -13.34 -0.69 -11.18
C GLY A 64 -13.50 -0.39 -9.70
N LYS A 65 -12.68 -1.00 -8.84
CA LYS A 65 -12.63 -0.76 -7.38
C LYS A 65 -12.61 0.73 -7.02
N THR A 66 -11.78 1.51 -7.70
CA THR A 66 -11.64 2.96 -7.44
C THR A 66 -12.97 3.69 -7.59
N VAL A 67 -13.73 3.39 -8.64
CA VAL A 67 -15.08 3.95 -8.85
C VAL A 67 -16.00 3.53 -7.72
N VAL A 68 -15.98 2.25 -7.35
CA VAL A 68 -16.80 1.71 -6.23
C VAL A 68 -16.52 2.48 -4.95
N GLY A 69 -15.25 2.61 -4.58
CA GLY A 69 -14.85 3.29 -3.35
C GLY A 69 -15.19 4.78 -3.34
N LEU A 70 -14.93 5.50 -4.44
CA LEU A 70 -15.25 6.92 -4.53
C LEU A 70 -16.75 7.19 -4.36
N ILE A 71 -17.61 6.38 -4.97
CA ILE A 71 -19.07 6.50 -4.85
C ILE A 71 -19.52 6.14 -3.42
N MET A 72 -18.94 5.14 -2.78
CA MET A 72 -19.26 4.79 -1.39
C MET A 72 -18.88 5.91 -0.43
N LEU A 73 -17.70 6.53 -0.60
CA LEU A 73 -17.31 7.69 0.22
C LEU A 73 -18.21 8.90 -0.07
N GLN A 74 -18.63 9.10 -1.32
CA GLN A 74 -19.61 10.14 -1.62
C GLN A 74 -20.96 9.88 -0.94
N SER A 75 -21.39 8.61 -0.85
CA SER A 75 -22.55 8.20 -0.06
C SER A 75 -22.38 8.55 1.41
N CYS A 76 -21.22 8.22 1.99
CA CYS A 76 -20.90 8.58 3.38
C CYS A 76 -20.94 10.10 3.62
N LEU A 77 -20.40 10.90 2.70
CA LEU A 77 -20.46 12.36 2.80
C LEU A 77 -21.90 12.89 2.72
N ASN A 78 -22.72 12.30 1.84
CA ASN A 78 -24.14 12.68 1.72
C ASN A 78 -24.97 12.30 2.95
N GLU A 79 -24.54 11.26 3.71
CA GLU A 79 -25.13 10.79 4.96
C GLU A 79 -24.50 11.45 6.20
N GLU A 80 -23.68 12.51 6.00
CA GLU A 80 -23.02 13.26 7.08
C GLU A 80 -22.06 12.42 7.93
N LYS A 81 -21.46 11.37 7.34
CA LYS A 81 -20.45 10.47 7.94
C LYS A 81 -19.02 10.86 7.54
N GLY A 82 -18.80 12.15 7.22
CA GLY A 82 -17.48 12.70 6.95
C GLY A 82 -16.72 13.14 8.21
N PRO A 83 -15.46 13.59 8.05
CA PRO A 83 -14.69 13.69 6.80
C PRO A 83 -14.39 12.31 6.17
N ALA A 84 -14.24 12.25 4.84
CA ALA A 84 -14.04 11.02 4.10
C ALA A 84 -12.63 10.94 3.49
N ILE A 85 -11.97 9.80 3.66
CA ILE A 85 -10.60 9.58 3.19
C ILE A 85 -10.53 8.33 2.31
N TYR A 86 -9.86 8.47 1.16
CA TYR A 86 -9.47 7.37 0.29
C TYR A 86 -7.97 7.13 0.41
N VAL A 87 -7.58 5.97 0.91
CA VAL A 87 -6.18 5.60 1.19
C VAL A 87 -5.69 4.58 0.19
N VAL A 88 -4.48 4.79 -0.31
CA VAL A 88 -3.77 3.90 -1.24
C VAL A 88 -2.36 3.58 -0.74
N PRO A 89 -1.72 2.51 -1.25
CA PRO A 89 -0.38 2.11 -0.80
C PRO A 89 0.71 3.14 -1.04
N ASP A 90 0.65 3.90 -2.15
CA ASP A 90 1.70 4.83 -2.53
C ASP A 90 1.19 6.10 -3.24
N ASN A 91 2.07 7.10 -3.35
CA ASN A 91 1.76 8.40 -3.95
C ASN A 91 1.49 8.35 -5.46
N TYR A 92 1.92 7.31 -6.16
CA TYR A 92 1.61 7.15 -7.58
C TYR A 92 0.12 6.85 -7.77
N LEU A 93 -0.43 5.98 -6.93
CA LEU A 93 -1.85 5.64 -6.94
C LEU A 93 -2.75 6.80 -6.48
N VAL A 94 -2.27 7.68 -5.60
CA VAL A 94 -3.00 8.91 -5.21
C VAL A 94 -3.40 9.71 -6.45
N LYS A 95 -2.47 9.92 -7.38
CA LYS A 95 -2.75 10.65 -8.61
C LYS A 95 -3.79 9.96 -9.49
N GLN A 96 -3.75 8.62 -9.57
CA GLN A 96 -4.73 7.85 -10.33
C GLN A 96 -6.15 8.00 -9.75
N VAL A 97 -6.29 7.94 -8.42
CA VAL A 97 -7.58 8.12 -7.74
C VAL A 97 -8.12 9.54 -7.95
N ILE A 98 -7.27 10.57 -7.87
CA ILE A 98 -7.66 11.96 -8.14
C ILE A 98 -8.12 12.12 -9.59
N ASP A 99 -7.42 11.54 -10.55
CA ASP A 99 -7.81 11.60 -11.96
C ASP A 99 -9.14 10.87 -12.20
N GLU A 100 -9.39 9.76 -11.51
CA GLU A 100 -10.65 9.03 -11.56
C GLU A 100 -11.79 9.81 -10.91
N ALA A 101 -11.57 10.44 -9.76
CA ALA A 101 -12.55 11.32 -9.12
C ALA A 101 -12.96 12.49 -10.04
N LYS A 102 -12.00 13.11 -10.74
CA LYS A 102 -12.26 14.15 -11.74
C LYS A 102 -13.12 13.65 -12.91
N ARG A 103 -12.85 12.43 -13.40
CA ARG A 103 -13.66 11.82 -14.48
C ARG A 103 -15.09 11.54 -14.05
N LEU A 104 -15.31 11.24 -12.78
CA LEU A 104 -16.63 11.05 -12.20
C LEU A 104 -17.33 12.37 -11.85
N GLY A 105 -16.59 13.49 -11.76
CA GLY A 105 -17.10 14.76 -11.28
C GLY A 105 -17.30 14.77 -9.76
N ILE A 106 -16.53 13.97 -9.02
CA ILE A 106 -16.52 13.92 -7.55
C ILE A 106 -15.42 14.86 -7.04
N SER A 107 -15.76 15.65 -6.01
CA SER A 107 -14.81 16.55 -5.36
C SER A 107 -13.81 15.74 -4.54
N ALA A 108 -12.53 15.84 -4.88
CA ALA A 108 -11.44 15.18 -4.18
C ALA A 108 -10.19 16.08 -4.12
N THR A 109 -9.41 15.95 -3.05
CA THR A 109 -8.21 16.75 -2.78
C THR A 109 -7.09 15.87 -2.24
N VAL A 110 -5.86 16.32 -2.38
CA VAL A 110 -4.68 15.73 -1.71
C VAL A 110 -4.23 16.56 -0.50
N ASP A 111 -4.83 17.72 -0.31
CA ASP A 111 -4.50 18.64 0.77
C ASP A 111 -5.42 18.39 1.96
N LYS A 112 -4.83 17.96 3.10
CA LYS A 112 -5.55 17.73 4.34
C LYS A 112 -6.12 19.01 4.96
N ASP A 113 -5.57 20.17 4.60
CA ASP A 113 -5.97 21.48 5.07
C ASP A 113 -7.01 22.15 4.13
N ASP A 114 -7.45 21.46 3.07
CA ASP A 114 -8.48 21.93 2.15
C ASP A 114 -9.80 22.20 2.85
N TYR A 115 -10.36 23.37 2.59
CA TYR A 115 -11.64 23.83 3.20
C TYR A 115 -12.81 22.87 2.89
N ASN A 116 -12.87 22.34 1.67
CA ASN A 116 -13.95 21.42 1.30
C ASN A 116 -13.82 20.08 2.00
N TYR A 117 -12.58 19.57 2.18
CA TYR A 117 -12.35 18.37 2.96
C TYR A 117 -12.77 18.57 4.43
N SER A 118 -12.31 19.64 5.07
CA SER A 118 -12.62 19.94 6.47
C SER A 118 -14.13 20.11 6.72
N ASN A 119 -14.89 20.55 5.71
CA ASN A 119 -16.35 20.67 5.75
C ASN A 119 -17.10 19.47 5.16
N SER A 120 -16.45 18.32 5.00
CA SER A 120 -17.04 17.08 4.48
C SER A 120 -17.70 17.24 3.09
N LYS A 121 -17.11 18.07 2.22
CA LYS A 121 -17.58 18.33 0.85
C LYS A 121 -16.65 17.74 -0.22
N ALA A 122 -15.46 17.29 0.17
CA ALA A 122 -14.49 16.63 -0.69
C ALA A 122 -13.90 15.40 0.00
N ILE A 123 -13.45 14.46 -0.79
CA ILE A 123 -12.74 13.26 -0.34
C ILE A 123 -11.24 13.58 -0.31
N LEU A 124 -10.58 13.37 0.83
CA LEU A 124 -9.12 13.40 0.90
C LEU A 124 -8.56 12.10 0.28
N VAL A 125 -7.63 12.22 -0.64
CA VAL A 125 -6.91 11.06 -1.22
C VAL A 125 -5.46 11.12 -0.78
N THR A 126 -4.98 10.07 -0.11
CA THR A 126 -3.64 10.06 0.47
C THR A 126 -3.04 8.66 0.50
N SER A 127 -1.73 8.56 0.78
CA SER A 127 -1.07 7.27 1.00
C SER A 127 -1.25 6.79 2.44
N ILE A 128 -1.16 5.47 2.63
CA ILE A 128 -1.26 4.86 3.96
C ILE A 128 -0.18 5.37 4.92
N GLN A 129 1.01 5.69 4.42
CA GLN A 129 2.11 6.25 5.21
C GLN A 129 1.79 7.63 5.78
N THR A 130 0.89 8.39 5.17
CA THR A 130 0.42 9.67 5.73
C THR A 130 -0.48 9.45 6.95
N ILE A 131 -1.26 8.36 6.94
CA ILE A 131 -2.17 8.00 8.04
C ILE A 131 -1.38 7.33 9.17
N VAL A 132 -0.52 6.37 8.83
CA VAL A 132 0.22 5.55 9.79
C VAL A 132 1.69 5.93 9.77
N ASN A 133 2.11 6.75 10.71
CA ASN A 133 3.51 7.09 11.01
C ASN A 133 3.58 7.72 12.42
N GLY A 134 4.77 7.74 13.03
CA GLY A 134 4.97 8.23 14.39
C GLY A 134 4.68 9.72 14.63
N HIS A 135 4.44 10.49 13.59
CA HIS A 135 4.06 11.90 13.65
C HIS A 135 2.78 12.20 12.88
N SER A 136 1.93 11.20 12.75
CA SER A 136 0.67 11.32 12.03
C SER A 136 -0.23 12.41 12.59
N TYR A 137 -0.79 13.21 11.71
CA TYR A 137 -1.83 14.19 12.04
C TYR A 137 -3.17 13.53 12.43
N PHE A 138 -3.29 12.22 12.17
CA PHE A 138 -4.52 11.44 12.40
C PHE A 138 -4.51 10.65 13.71
N GLY A 139 -3.65 11.01 14.67
CA GLY A 139 -3.73 10.40 15.99
C GLY A 139 -2.46 10.27 16.80
N MET A 140 -1.28 10.68 16.24
CA MET A 140 -0.01 10.61 16.95
C MET A 140 0.47 11.95 17.50
N ARG A 141 -0.28 13.03 17.30
CA ARG A 141 0.10 14.36 17.79
C ARG A 141 -0.71 14.73 19.05
N GLU A 142 -0.05 15.36 20.01
CA GLU A 142 -0.69 15.89 21.22
C GLU A 142 -1.65 17.04 20.95
N ALA A 143 -1.43 17.81 19.89
CA ALA A 143 -2.19 19.02 19.56
C ALA A 143 -3.11 18.81 18.35
N GLY A 144 -4.32 18.31 18.60
CA GLY A 144 -5.42 18.31 17.63
C GLY A 144 -5.23 17.30 16.48
N ASN A 145 -5.99 16.23 16.54
CA ASN A 145 -6.02 15.23 15.47
C ASN A 145 -7.05 15.62 14.40
N TYR A 146 -6.72 15.34 13.14
CA TYR A 146 -7.70 15.41 12.05
C TYR A 146 -8.68 14.24 12.18
N PRO A 147 -9.98 14.49 12.31
CA PRO A 147 -10.95 13.41 12.47
C PRO A 147 -11.14 12.63 11.17
N ILE A 148 -11.45 11.36 11.30
CA ILE A 148 -11.85 10.50 10.20
C ILE A 148 -13.27 10.02 10.46
N GLY A 149 -14.22 10.42 9.61
CA GLY A 149 -15.60 9.94 9.70
C GLY A 149 -15.76 8.62 8.95
N SER A 150 -15.28 8.55 7.71
CA SER A 150 -15.29 7.34 6.88
C SER A 150 -13.98 7.19 6.13
N ILE A 151 -13.46 5.98 6.07
CA ILE A 151 -12.19 5.67 5.38
C ILE A 151 -12.33 4.45 4.49
N ILE A 152 -11.71 4.53 3.32
CA ILE A 152 -11.46 3.38 2.47
C ILE A 152 -9.95 3.14 2.41
N ILE A 153 -9.53 1.90 2.63
CA ILE A 153 -8.16 1.43 2.40
C ILE A 153 -8.18 0.52 1.19
N ASP A 154 -7.67 1.03 0.07
CA ASP A 154 -7.58 0.31 -1.20
C ASP A 154 -6.28 -0.50 -1.24
N ASP A 155 -6.35 -1.68 -1.83
CA ASP A 155 -5.26 -2.64 -1.87
C ASP A 155 -4.65 -2.91 -0.48
N VAL A 156 -5.47 -3.47 0.39
CA VAL A 156 -5.15 -3.65 1.81
C VAL A 156 -3.83 -4.40 2.02
N HIS A 157 -3.51 -5.41 1.20
CA HIS A 157 -2.26 -6.15 1.35
C HIS A 157 -1.04 -5.26 1.12
N ALA A 158 -1.04 -4.49 0.02
CA ALA A 158 0.04 -3.55 -0.26
C ALA A 158 0.11 -2.43 0.80
N CYS A 159 -1.04 -2.00 1.34
CA CYS A 159 -1.08 -1.06 2.46
C CYS A 159 -0.48 -1.67 3.73
N MET A 160 -0.74 -2.96 4.01
CA MET A 160 -0.19 -3.64 5.19
C MET A 160 1.33 -3.74 5.15
N ASP A 161 1.91 -4.07 4.01
CA ASP A 161 3.37 -4.06 3.84
C ASP A 161 3.96 -2.68 4.20
N LYS A 162 3.30 -1.61 3.77
CA LYS A 162 3.72 -0.24 4.10
C LYS A 162 3.51 0.12 5.56
N ILE A 163 2.45 -0.40 6.20
CA ILE A 163 2.24 -0.23 7.63
C ILE A 163 3.35 -0.94 8.41
N ILE A 164 3.66 -2.19 8.08
CA ILE A 164 4.74 -2.96 8.70
C ILE A 164 6.06 -2.18 8.60
N ASP A 165 6.37 -1.64 7.42
CA ASP A 165 7.56 -0.81 7.20
C ASP A 165 7.60 0.43 8.13
N GLN A 166 6.46 1.04 8.47
CA GLN A 166 6.41 2.20 9.37
C GLN A 166 6.71 1.82 10.84
N PHE A 167 6.33 0.61 11.26
CA PHE A 167 6.61 0.09 12.59
C PHE A 167 8.04 -0.47 12.74
N MET A 168 8.83 -0.45 11.68
CA MET A 168 10.19 -0.96 11.65
C MET A 168 11.19 0.19 11.68
N ILE A 169 12.16 0.13 12.59
CA ILE A 169 13.28 1.07 12.62
C ILE A 169 14.48 0.41 11.94
N LYS A 170 14.93 1.01 10.84
CA LYS A 170 16.14 0.60 10.14
C LYS A 170 17.24 1.64 10.33
N ILE A 171 18.38 1.22 10.83
CA ILE A 171 19.53 2.06 11.18
C ILE A 171 20.71 1.63 10.33
N ASP A 172 21.13 2.47 9.40
CA ASP A 172 22.22 2.16 8.47
C ASP A 172 23.58 2.14 9.18
N ALA A 173 24.48 1.24 8.73
CA ALA A 173 25.78 0.98 9.35
C ALA A 173 26.72 2.19 9.39
N GLU A 174 26.52 3.17 8.51
CA GLU A 174 27.35 4.39 8.48
C GLU A 174 27.01 5.38 9.59
N THR A 175 25.86 5.20 10.26
CA THR A 175 25.36 6.12 11.29
C THR A 175 26.04 5.89 12.64
N ASP A 176 26.09 6.94 13.47
CA ASP A 176 26.61 6.82 14.84
C ASP A 176 25.64 6.03 15.74
N ALA A 177 24.33 6.06 15.47
CA ALA A 177 23.35 5.23 16.16
C ALA A 177 23.67 3.73 16.01
N TYR A 178 24.02 3.28 14.80
CA TYR A 178 24.46 1.91 14.56
C TYR A 178 25.69 1.55 15.41
N LYS A 179 26.73 2.41 15.40
CA LYS A 179 27.98 2.16 16.14
C LYS A 179 27.74 2.07 17.64
N GLU A 180 26.89 2.94 18.20
CA GLU A 180 26.56 2.90 19.63
C GLU A 180 25.76 1.64 20.00
N LEU A 181 24.80 1.19 19.18
CA LEU A 181 24.08 -0.05 19.42
C LEU A 181 24.98 -1.28 19.29
N ILE A 182 25.88 -1.33 18.30
CA ILE A 182 26.86 -2.41 18.19
C ILE A 182 27.77 -2.44 19.43
N ALA A 183 28.27 -1.30 19.88
CA ALA A 183 29.11 -1.22 21.08
C ALA A 183 28.35 -1.71 22.32
N LEU A 184 27.06 -1.37 22.45
CA LEU A 184 26.22 -1.80 23.56
C LEU A 184 26.08 -3.33 23.64
N PHE A 185 25.93 -4.01 22.49
CA PHE A 185 25.72 -5.46 22.45
C PHE A 185 26.98 -6.28 22.25
N SER A 186 28.15 -5.64 21.96
CA SER A 186 29.35 -6.33 21.48
C SER A 186 29.84 -7.43 22.40
N SER A 187 29.88 -7.22 23.74
CA SER A 187 30.32 -8.22 24.70
C SER A 187 29.41 -9.45 24.65
N SER A 188 28.12 -9.25 24.81
CA SER A 188 27.14 -10.34 24.87
C SER A 188 27.04 -11.11 23.55
N LEU A 189 27.17 -10.43 22.41
CA LEU A 189 27.13 -11.08 21.10
C LEU A 189 28.38 -11.90 20.82
N LYS A 190 29.58 -11.44 21.29
CA LYS A 190 30.82 -12.21 21.22
C LYS A 190 30.75 -13.48 22.06
N ASP A 191 30.15 -13.38 23.25
CA ASP A 191 30.00 -14.53 24.15
C ASP A 191 28.98 -15.53 23.64
N TYR A 192 27.87 -15.03 23.03
CA TYR A 192 26.76 -15.85 22.53
C TYR A 192 27.10 -16.57 21.24
N ASN A 193 27.63 -15.84 20.23
CA ASN A 193 27.98 -16.39 18.92
C ASN A 193 29.21 -15.69 18.34
N PRO A 194 30.44 -16.03 18.81
CA PRO A 194 31.67 -15.34 18.44
C PRO A 194 31.93 -15.39 16.91
N LYS A 195 31.64 -16.53 16.27
CA LYS A 195 31.86 -16.69 14.82
C LYS A 195 31.01 -15.71 14.04
N ASN A 196 29.71 -15.69 14.30
CA ASN A 196 28.78 -14.84 13.58
C ASN A 196 29.04 -13.35 13.86
N TYR A 197 29.47 -13.00 15.06
CA TYR A 197 29.89 -11.65 15.41
C TYR A 197 31.09 -11.20 14.54
N ILE A 198 32.11 -12.04 14.40
CA ILE A 198 33.29 -11.75 13.57
C ILE A 198 32.82 -11.55 12.11
N ASP A 199 32.02 -12.47 11.57
CA ASP A 199 31.54 -12.40 10.19
C ASP A 199 30.74 -11.11 9.91
N VAL A 200 29.78 -10.77 10.78
CA VAL A 200 28.85 -9.64 10.56
C VAL A 200 29.52 -8.30 10.90
N VAL A 201 30.17 -8.20 12.07
CA VAL A 201 30.62 -6.91 12.61
C VAL A 201 32.06 -6.58 12.22
N GLU A 202 32.98 -7.55 12.29
CA GLU A 202 34.38 -7.32 12.02
C GLU A 202 34.74 -7.49 10.53
N MET A 203 34.27 -8.57 9.89
CA MET A 203 34.53 -8.86 8.47
C MET A 203 33.53 -8.18 7.53
N LYS A 204 32.43 -7.64 8.06
CA LYS A 204 31.36 -6.98 7.30
C LYS A 204 30.78 -7.84 6.17
N ASP A 205 30.58 -9.14 6.42
CA ASP A 205 29.93 -10.03 5.45
C ASP A 205 28.42 -9.75 5.39
N CYS A 206 27.99 -9.15 4.29
CA CYS A 206 26.59 -8.79 4.06
C CYS A 206 25.65 -9.99 3.85
N ARG A 207 26.17 -11.22 3.77
CA ARG A 207 25.37 -12.45 3.62
C ARG A 207 24.87 -12.96 4.96
N ASN A 208 25.55 -12.60 6.04
CA ASN A 208 25.24 -13.04 7.39
C ASN A 208 24.42 -11.99 8.15
N ASN A 209 23.62 -12.45 9.09
CA ASN A 209 22.85 -11.63 9.99
C ASN A 209 22.91 -12.22 11.42
N MET A 210 22.55 -11.42 12.41
CA MET A 210 22.63 -11.80 13.80
C MET A 210 21.43 -11.23 14.58
N LEU A 211 20.65 -12.09 15.20
CA LEU A 211 19.59 -11.69 16.12
C LEU A 211 20.20 -11.37 17.49
N VAL A 212 19.87 -10.20 18.04
CA VAL A 212 20.18 -9.89 19.43
C VAL A 212 19.33 -10.78 20.34
N PRO A 213 19.93 -11.57 21.25
CA PRO A 213 19.17 -12.43 22.15
C PRO A 213 18.17 -11.63 22.99
N TYR A 214 16.93 -12.14 23.16
CA TYR A 214 15.86 -11.41 23.85
C TYR A 214 16.21 -10.98 25.27
N TRP A 215 16.98 -11.81 26.02
CA TRP A 215 17.41 -11.46 27.37
C TRP A 215 18.40 -10.30 27.41
N GLU A 216 19.24 -10.18 26.38
CA GLU A 216 20.16 -9.04 26.27
C GLU A 216 19.39 -7.80 25.84
N TRP A 217 18.46 -7.93 24.88
CA TRP A 217 17.59 -6.86 24.47
C TRP A 217 16.82 -6.28 25.67
N GLN A 218 16.21 -7.12 26.49
CA GLN A 218 15.46 -6.68 27.68
C GLN A 218 16.37 -6.07 28.74
N ARG A 219 17.58 -6.63 28.96
CA ARG A 219 18.53 -6.09 29.91
C ARG A 219 19.01 -4.69 29.59
N GLN A 220 19.05 -4.34 28.31
CA GLN A 220 19.58 -3.07 27.81
C GLN A 220 18.51 -2.03 27.49
N GLN A 221 17.25 -2.23 27.85
CA GLN A 221 16.12 -1.39 27.42
C GLN A 221 16.36 0.10 27.65
N ASP A 222 16.81 0.51 28.82
CA ASP A 222 17.06 1.93 29.14
C ASP A 222 18.17 2.53 28.25
N ASN A 223 19.21 1.74 27.97
CA ASN A 223 20.29 2.18 27.11
C ASN A 223 19.85 2.27 25.64
N ILE A 224 19.08 1.28 25.17
CA ILE A 224 18.51 1.29 23.81
C ILE A 224 17.60 2.49 23.63
N TYR A 225 16.65 2.70 24.55
CA TYR A 225 15.73 3.84 24.47
C TYR A 225 16.49 5.17 24.49
N ARG A 226 17.52 5.31 25.33
CA ARG A 226 18.37 6.50 25.37
C ARG A 226 19.10 6.75 24.05
N ILE A 227 19.66 5.69 23.42
CA ILE A 227 20.32 5.81 22.11
C ILE A 227 19.31 6.21 21.04
N LEU A 228 18.17 5.51 20.95
CA LEU A 228 17.14 5.83 19.96
C LEU A 228 16.62 7.26 20.12
N THR A 229 16.37 7.70 21.36
CA THR A 229 15.92 9.06 21.65
C THR A 229 16.99 10.12 21.28
N LYS A 230 18.27 9.83 21.54
CA LYS A 230 19.37 10.72 21.15
C LYS A 230 19.41 10.98 19.64
N TYR A 231 19.08 9.98 18.84
CA TYR A 231 19.09 10.06 17.38
C TYR A 231 17.70 10.26 16.76
N ASN A 232 16.67 10.54 17.58
CA ASN A 232 15.31 10.79 17.14
C ASN A 232 15.17 12.23 16.58
N ASN A 233 15.56 12.42 15.32
CA ASN A 233 15.50 13.70 14.63
C ASN A 233 15.24 13.50 13.12
N SER A 234 14.97 14.59 12.41
CA SER A 234 14.65 14.56 10.98
C SER A 234 15.74 13.97 10.07
N ASP A 235 16.99 13.94 10.53
CA ASP A 235 18.11 13.39 9.76
C ASP A 235 18.08 11.84 9.80
N ASN A 236 17.50 11.28 10.86
CA ASN A 236 17.32 9.84 11.05
C ASN A 236 15.83 9.48 10.87
N THR A 237 15.31 9.63 9.67
CA THR A 237 13.88 9.50 9.37
C THR A 237 13.26 8.19 9.86
N SER A 238 13.99 7.07 9.81
CA SER A 238 13.50 5.77 10.26
C SER A 238 13.27 5.74 11.78
N ILE A 239 14.18 6.29 12.58
CA ILE A 239 14.02 6.43 14.03
C ILE A 239 12.90 7.45 14.30
N TYR A 240 12.93 8.59 13.62
CA TYR A 240 11.97 9.68 13.82
C TYR A 240 10.52 9.25 13.64
N PHE A 241 10.22 8.54 12.56
CA PHE A 241 8.85 8.07 12.29
C PHE A 241 8.51 6.75 12.97
N GLY A 242 9.48 5.87 13.24
CA GLY A 242 9.25 4.54 13.80
C GLY A 242 9.18 4.52 15.32
N LEU A 243 10.06 5.26 16.01
CA LEU A 243 10.16 5.18 17.48
C LEU A 243 8.84 5.45 18.21
N PRO A 244 8.07 6.52 17.89
CA PRO A 244 6.79 6.76 18.56
C PRO A 244 5.77 5.62 18.38
N LEU A 245 5.86 4.88 17.28
CA LEU A 245 4.97 3.75 17.01
C LEU A 245 5.32 2.52 17.88
N ILE A 246 6.61 2.28 18.17
CA ILE A 246 7.05 1.07 18.86
C ILE A 246 7.48 1.30 20.31
N GLU A 247 7.58 2.53 20.79
CA GLU A 247 8.12 2.84 22.13
C GLU A 247 7.45 2.07 23.28
N ARG A 248 6.11 1.85 23.21
CA ARG A 248 5.38 1.11 24.25
C ARG A 248 5.59 -0.40 24.21
N CYS A 249 6.08 -0.93 23.08
CA CYS A 249 6.36 -2.35 22.90
C CYS A 249 7.83 -2.63 22.59
N LEU A 250 8.72 -1.65 22.83
CA LEU A 250 10.14 -1.74 22.53
C LEU A 250 10.80 -2.98 23.21
N GLU A 251 10.37 -3.34 24.41
CA GLU A 251 10.86 -4.50 25.16
C GLU A 251 10.62 -5.84 24.45
N THR A 252 9.58 -5.92 23.60
CA THR A 252 9.19 -7.13 22.88
C THR A 252 9.64 -7.12 21.42
N CYS A 253 10.34 -6.07 20.99
CA CYS A 253 10.88 -5.99 19.63
C CYS A 253 12.03 -6.99 19.41
N ASP A 254 12.11 -7.48 18.18
CA ASP A 254 13.27 -8.19 17.68
C ASP A 254 14.29 -7.16 17.14
N CYS A 255 15.58 -7.42 17.37
CA CYS A 255 16.66 -6.62 16.81
C CYS A 255 17.61 -7.50 16.01
N ILE A 256 17.70 -7.26 14.70
CA ILE A 256 18.57 -8.02 13.79
C ILE A 256 19.66 -7.10 13.25
N ILE A 257 20.89 -7.57 13.39
CA ILE A 257 22.10 -6.87 12.97
C ILE A 257 22.65 -7.51 11.70
N THR A 258 22.95 -6.69 10.72
CA THR A 258 23.71 -7.06 9.52
C THR A 258 24.92 -6.14 9.38
N ALA A 259 25.81 -6.46 8.45
CA ALA A 259 26.94 -5.59 8.13
C ALA A 259 26.54 -4.21 7.58
N SER A 260 25.33 -4.09 7.04
CA SER A 260 24.83 -2.86 6.41
C SER A 260 23.83 -2.07 7.24
N ALA A 261 23.10 -2.72 8.17
CA ALA A 261 22.07 -2.07 8.97
C ALA A 261 21.70 -2.87 10.22
N ILE A 262 21.07 -2.18 11.18
CA ILE A 262 20.29 -2.79 12.27
C ILE A 262 18.82 -2.60 11.93
N GLU A 263 18.00 -3.64 12.14
CA GLU A 263 16.55 -3.59 12.02
C GLU A 263 15.92 -3.92 13.37
N ILE A 264 15.06 -3.02 13.85
CA ILE A 264 14.29 -3.20 15.08
C ILE A 264 12.82 -3.27 14.67
N SER A 265 12.16 -4.38 14.97
CA SER A 265 10.76 -4.61 14.57
C SER A 265 9.93 -5.20 15.71
N PRO A 266 8.70 -4.74 15.91
CA PRO A 266 7.79 -5.32 16.88
C PRO A 266 7.31 -6.70 16.44
N LYS A 267 6.83 -7.52 17.38
CA LYS A 267 6.21 -8.81 17.08
C LYS A 267 4.78 -8.67 16.56
N GLY A 268 4.13 -7.58 16.87
CA GLY A 268 2.77 -7.25 16.42
C GLY A 268 2.64 -5.76 16.16
N ILE A 269 1.66 -5.41 15.33
CA ILE A 269 1.33 -4.02 14.98
C ILE A 269 0.15 -3.57 15.84
N ASP A 270 0.26 -2.39 16.43
CA ASP A 270 -0.78 -1.75 17.24
C ASP A 270 -1.26 -0.49 16.52
N LEU A 271 -2.34 -0.62 15.74
CA LEU A 271 -2.96 0.50 15.02
C LEU A 271 -3.87 1.36 15.90
N ASP A 272 -4.20 0.92 17.12
CA ASP A 272 -5.04 1.69 18.06
C ASP A 272 -4.35 3.00 18.46
N LYS A 273 -3.05 3.10 18.29
CA LYS A 273 -2.28 4.35 18.44
C LYS A 273 -2.70 5.44 17.47
N ILE A 274 -3.29 5.11 16.33
CA ILE A 274 -3.81 6.07 15.36
C ILE A 274 -5.26 6.35 15.72
N SER A 275 -5.48 7.21 16.72
CA SER A 275 -6.79 7.43 17.33
C SER A 275 -7.90 7.79 16.33
N SER A 276 -7.62 8.62 15.34
CA SER A 276 -8.63 9.00 14.33
C SER A 276 -9.04 7.81 13.45
N LEU A 277 -8.13 6.86 13.20
CA LEU A 277 -8.46 5.63 12.47
C LEU A 277 -9.35 4.73 13.32
N GLU A 278 -9.05 4.60 14.62
CA GLU A 278 -9.87 3.81 15.54
C GLU A 278 -11.25 4.42 15.76
N GLU A 279 -11.35 5.73 15.86
CA GLU A 279 -12.60 6.47 16.07
C GLU A 279 -13.46 6.58 14.79
N ALA A 280 -12.93 6.25 13.62
CA ALA A 280 -13.67 6.31 12.36
C ALA A 280 -14.96 5.48 12.45
N SER A 281 -16.07 6.10 12.03
CA SER A 281 -17.39 5.46 12.09
C SER A 281 -17.59 4.36 11.05
N ARG A 282 -16.85 4.44 9.92
CA ARG A 282 -16.88 3.46 8.83
C ARG A 282 -15.47 3.22 8.30
N ARG A 283 -15.03 1.97 8.35
CA ARG A 283 -13.75 1.52 7.78
C ARG A 283 -14.03 0.45 6.71
N ILE A 284 -13.64 0.72 5.50
CA ILE A 284 -13.89 -0.14 4.34
C ILE A 284 -12.54 -0.59 3.78
N TYR A 285 -12.32 -1.87 3.76
CA TYR A 285 -11.09 -2.49 3.32
C TYR A 285 -11.29 -3.15 1.97
N MET A 286 -10.57 -2.70 0.94
CA MET A 286 -10.71 -3.25 -0.41
C MET A 286 -9.48 -4.07 -0.81
N SER A 287 -9.70 -5.24 -1.35
CA SER A 287 -8.65 -6.11 -1.87
C SER A 287 -9.03 -6.80 -3.17
N ALA A 288 -8.04 -7.13 -3.99
CA ALA A 288 -8.23 -7.89 -5.23
C ALA A 288 -8.35 -9.39 -4.98
N THR A 289 -7.59 -9.91 -4.03
CA THR A 289 -7.54 -11.33 -3.69
C THR A 289 -7.32 -11.46 -2.20
N LEU A 290 -8.14 -12.24 -1.54
CA LEU A 290 -7.95 -12.61 -0.15
C LEU A 290 -7.84 -14.12 -0.11
N ALA A 291 -6.62 -14.62 -0.26
CA ALA A 291 -6.32 -16.02 -0.01
C ALA A 291 -6.25 -16.30 1.50
N ASP A 292 -5.88 -15.29 2.30
CA ASP A 292 -5.74 -15.41 3.75
C ASP A 292 -6.41 -14.23 4.46
N ASP A 293 -7.52 -14.53 5.12
CA ASP A 293 -8.30 -13.57 5.90
C ASP A 293 -7.66 -13.30 7.28
N SER A 294 -6.67 -14.09 7.70
CA SER A 294 -6.00 -13.94 8.99
C SER A 294 -5.28 -12.61 9.15
N VAL A 295 -4.82 -12.02 8.05
CA VAL A 295 -4.17 -10.70 8.02
C VAL A 295 -5.08 -9.61 8.57
N PHE A 296 -6.38 -9.66 8.31
CA PHE A 296 -7.32 -8.66 8.83
C PHE A 296 -7.43 -8.71 10.34
N VAL A 297 -7.48 -9.90 10.91
CA VAL A 297 -7.58 -10.08 12.36
C VAL A 297 -6.24 -9.76 13.03
N SER A 298 -5.14 -10.34 12.53
CA SER A 298 -3.84 -10.25 13.19
C SER A 298 -3.15 -8.90 13.04
N ALA A 299 -3.35 -8.22 11.91
CA ALA A 299 -2.59 -7.02 11.59
C ALA A 299 -3.44 -5.73 11.59
N LEU A 300 -4.74 -5.81 11.28
CA LEU A 300 -5.65 -4.67 11.35
C LEU A 300 -6.49 -4.63 12.62
N GLY A 301 -6.35 -5.62 13.51
CA GLY A 301 -7.09 -5.69 14.77
C GLY A 301 -8.61 -5.83 14.60
N LEU A 302 -9.06 -6.42 13.47
CA LEU A 302 -10.49 -6.67 13.27
C LEU A 302 -10.96 -7.84 14.12
N ASP A 303 -12.17 -7.71 14.65
CA ASP A 303 -12.82 -8.81 15.37
C ASP A 303 -13.26 -9.93 14.42
N THR A 304 -13.34 -11.14 14.94
CA THR A 304 -13.89 -12.28 14.18
C THR A 304 -15.34 -12.05 13.74
N GLU A 305 -16.10 -11.22 14.44
CA GLU A 305 -17.44 -10.81 14.06
C GLU A 305 -17.43 -9.91 12.80
N ASP A 306 -16.41 -9.06 12.62
CA ASP A 306 -16.24 -8.24 11.42
C ASP A 306 -16.05 -9.08 10.15
N MET A 307 -15.55 -10.31 10.32
CA MET A 307 -15.38 -11.25 9.20
C MET A 307 -16.69 -11.71 8.58
N LYS A 308 -17.84 -11.44 9.23
CA LYS A 308 -19.17 -11.66 8.65
C LYS A 308 -19.53 -10.58 7.61
N ASN A 309 -18.86 -9.42 7.65
CA ASN A 309 -19.11 -8.26 6.80
C ASN A 309 -18.28 -8.30 5.51
N ILE A 310 -17.97 -9.51 5.00
CA ILE A 310 -17.24 -9.69 3.75
C ILE A 310 -18.20 -9.66 2.58
N ILE A 311 -17.98 -8.73 1.65
CA ILE A 311 -18.72 -8.63 0.41
C ILE A 311 -17.86 -9.16 -0.74
N THR A 312 -18.33 -10.22 -1.37
CA THR A 312 -17.75 -10.77 -2.59
C THR A 312 -18.82 -10.76 -3.68
N PRO A 313 -18.53 -10.22 -4.87
CA PRO A 313 -19.46 -10.32 -5.99
C PRO A 313 -19.61 -11.77 -6.45
N GLU A 314 -20.85 -12.15 -6.82
CA GLU A 314 -21.15 -13.50 -7.27
C GLU A 314 -20.58 -13.80 -8.67
N ASN A 315 -20.53 -12.78 -9.51
CA ASN A 315 -20.08 -12.86 -10.90
C ASN A 315 -18.69 -12.22 -11.08
N ALA A 316 -17.71 -12.67 -10.31
CA ALA A 316 -16.33 -12.18 -10.41
C ALA A 316 -15.55 -12.75 -11.62
N ASN A 317 -16.22 -13.20 -12.67
CA ASN A 317 -15.61 -13.81 -13.87
C ASN A 317 -14.98 -12.78 -14.85
N ASP A 318 -14.67 -11.57 -14.40
CA ASP A 318 -14.06 -10.51 -15.23
C ASP A 318 -12.58 -10.76 -15.57
N MET A 319 -11.99 -11.86 -15.09
CA MET A 319 -10.64 -12.23 -15.48
C MET A 319 -10.67 -13.06 -16.75
N GLY A 320 -10.14 -12.50 -17.84
CA GLY A 320 -9.92 -13.24 -19.09
C GLY A 320 -8.98 -14.44 -18.90
N ASP A 321 -9.01 -15.35 -19.85
CA ASP A 321 -8.13 -16.52 -19.86
C ASP A 321 -6.65 -16.11 -19.78
N ARG A 322 -5.91 -16.79 -18.89
CA ARG A 322 -4.47 -16.57 -18.69
C ARG A 322 -3.72 -17.86 -18.96
N LEU A 323 -2.73 -17.78 -19.84
CA LEU A 323 -1.78 -18.86 -20.04
C LEU A 323 -0.52 -18.55 -19.24
N ILE A 324 -0.25 -19.37 -18.21
CA ILE A 324 0.96 -19.27 -17.39
C ILE A 324 1.96 -20.30 -17.89
N ILE A 325 3.16 -19.84 -18.28
CA ILE A 325 4.21 -20.70 -18.80
C ILE A 325 5.45 -20.57 -17.90
N PHE A 326 5.96 -21.70 -17.46
CA PHE A 326 7.27 -21.82 -16.82
C PHE A 326 8.25 -22.45 -17.83
N PRO A 327 9.06 -21.65 -18.56
CA PRO A 327 9.83 -22.17 -19.70
C PRO A 327 10.74 -23.35 -19.34
N LYS A 328 11.42 -23.28 -18.20
CA LYS A 328 12.31 -24.36 -17.72
C LYS A 328 11.58 -25.63 -17.28
N TYR A 329 10.28 -25.55 -16.97
CA TYR A 329 9.45 -26.74 -16.72
C TYR A 329 8.99 -27.39 -18.02
N VAL A 330 8.81 -26.58 -19.07
CA VAL A 330 8.42 -27.09 -20.41
C VAL A 330 9.62 -27.70 -21.12
N ASN A 331 10.78 -27.04 -21.00
CA ASN A 331 12.04 -27.52 -21.54
C ASN A 331 13.19 -27.14 -20.58
N SER A 332 13.75 -28.14 -19.89
CA SER A 332 14.84 -27.95 -18.91
C SER A 332 16.11 -27.35 -19.53
N ASP A 333 16.34 -27.60 -20.81
CA ASP A 333 17.57 -27.24 -21.54
C ASP A 333 17.50 -25.85 -22.15
N ILE A 334 16.34 -25.19 -22.10
CA ILE A 334 16.19 -23.86 -22.67
C ILE A 334 17.05 -22.83 -21.91
N SER A 335 17.85 -22.11 -22.66
CA SER A 335 18.72 -21.07 -22.13
C SER A 335 17.93 -19.74 -21.88
N GLU A 336 18.47 -18.88 -21.02
CA GLU A 336 17.90 -17.54 -20.80
C GLU A 336 17.96 -16.68 -22.08
N ILE A 337 18.96 -16.92 -22.94
CA ILE A 337 19.09 -16.19 -24.20
C ILE A 337 17.97 -16.58 -25.16
N GLU A 338 17.67 -17.88 -25.30
CA GLU A 338 16.56 -18.35 -26.13
C GLU A 338 15.20 -17.83 -25.62
N ILE A 339 15.01 -17.77 -24.30
CA ILE A 339 13.81 -17.16 -23.73
C ILE A 339 13.73 -15.68 -24.12
N LYS A 340 14.84 -14.92 -23.99
CA LYS A 340 14.93 -13.52 -24.37
C LYS A 340 14.58 -13.33 -25.85
N GLU A 341 15.13 -14.13 -26.74
CA GLU A 341 14.84 -14.07 -28.18
C GLU A 341 13.36 -14.28 -28.49
N LYS A 342 12.69 -15.25 -27.82
CA LYS A 342 11.26 -15.50 -27.97
C LYS A 342 10.41 -14.33 -27.47
N VAL A 343 10.80 -13.72 -26.35
CA VAL A 343 10.14 -12.53 -25.82
C VAL A 343 10.30 -11.35 -26.78
N GLU A 344 11.48 -11.15 -27.36
CA GLU A 344 11.74 -10.09 -28.32
C GLU A 344 11.00 -10.31 -29.65
N GLU A 345 10.86 -11.54 -30.10
CA GLU A 345 10.04 -11.88 -31.27
C GLU A 345 8.56 -11.53 -31.02
N THR A 346 8.05 -11.85 -29.82
CA THR A 346 6.69 -11.51 -29.41
C THR A 346 6.48 -9.99 -29.32
N ALA A 347 7.48 -9.26 -28.81
CA ALA A 347 7.44 -7.82 -28.66
C ALA A 347 7.38 -7.06 -30.00
N LYS A 348 7.73 -7.69 -31.14
CA LYS A 348 7.53 -7.10 -32.47
C LYS A 348 6.06 -7.00 -32.87
N LYS A 349 5.19 -7.82 -32.27
CA LYS A 349 3.76 -7.86 -32.60
C LYS A 349 2.86 -7.33 -31.51
N TYR A 350 3.26 -7.50 -30.24
CA TYR A 350 2.45 -7.21 -29.07
C TYR A 350 3.22 -6.35 -28.07
N ASN A 351 2.51 -5.65 -27.21
CA ASN A 351 3.10 -5.01 -26.04
C ASN A 351 3.48 -6.09 -25.00
N VAL A 352 4.74 -6.10 -24.62
CA VAL A 352 5.34 -7.02 -23.65
C VAL A 352 5.88 -6.20 -22.48
N VAL A 353 5.47 -6.57 -21.29
CA VAL A 353 5.98 -5.99 -20.04
C VAL A 353 6.87 -7.01 -19.34
N ILE A 354 8.04 -6.57 -18.90
CA ILE A 354 9.01 -7.39 -18.19
C ILE A 354 9.22 -6.80 -16.82
N LEU A 355 8.93 -7.57 -15.77
CA LEU A 355 9.17 -7.21 -14.38
C LEU A 355 10.50 -7.81 -13.94
N VAL A 356 11.35 -6.97 -13.38
CA VAL A 356 12.68 -7.38 -12.86
C VAL A 356 12.92 -6.82 -11.47
N PRO A 357 13.68 -7.51 -10.60
CA PRO A 357 13.91 -7.09 -9.22
C PRO A 357 14.92 -5.94 -9.09
N SER A 358 15.73 -5.67 -10.12
CA SER A 358 16.80 -4.67 -10.02
C SER A 358 17.20 -4.09 -11.37
N PHE A 359 17.81 -2.90 -11.37
CA PHE A 359 18.41 -2.30 -12.56
C PHE A 359 19.55 -3.16 -13.13
N SER A 360 20.26 -3.91 -12.30
CA SER A 360 21.28 -4.86 -12.78
C SER A 360 20.64 -5.95 -13.63
N ARG A 361 19.49 -6.51 -13.21
CA ARG A 361 18.77 -7.52 -14.02
C ARG A 361 18.11 -6.91 -15.25
N ALA A 362 17.67 -5.65 -15.18
CA ALA A 362 17.12 -4.94 -16.34
C ALA A 362 18.11 -4.85 -17.52
N LYS A 363 19.41 -4.74 -17.25
CA LYS A 363 20.46 -4.71 -18.28
C LYS A 363 20.50 -5.96 -19.15
N PHE A 364 20.11 -7.11 -18.61
CA PHE A 364 19.98 -8.33 -19.42
C PHE A 364 18.95 -8.16 -20.55
N TRP A 365 17.84 -7.45 -20.28
CA TRP A 365 16.76 -7.22 -21.23
C TRP A 365 16.95 -5.99 -22.10
N ASP A 366 17.66 -4.98 -21.59
CA ASP A 366 17.83 -3.67 -22.24
C ASP A 366 19.19 -3.05 -21.86
N GLU A 367 20.21 -3.40 -22.59
CA GLU A 367 21.61 -2.97 -22.32
C GLU A 367 21.78 -1.45 -22.35
N GLN A 368 20.98 -0.76 -23.16
CA GLN A 368 21.05 0.69 -23.33
C GLN A 368 20.12 1.46 -22.40
N GLY A 369 19.23 0.78 -21.66
CA GLY A 369 18.27 1.40 -20.73
C GLY A 369 17.14 2.21 -21.39
N MET A 370 17.02 2.19 -22.72
CA MET A 370 16.02 2.97 -23.46
C MET A 370 14.59 2.49 -23.28
N ARG A 371 14.39 1.24 -22.91
CA ARG A 371 13.09 0.59 -22.69
C ARG A 371 12.78 0.34 -21.23
N THR A 372 13.66 0.79 -20.35
CA THR A 372 13.51 0.64 -18.90
C THR A 372 12.76 1.84 -18.32
N ALA A 373 11.65 1.57 -17.66
CA ALA A 373 10.86 2.60 -17.00
C ALA A 373 11.57 3.14 -15.74
N THR A 374 11.65 4.46 -15.63
CA THR A 374 12.18 5.19 -14.48
C THR A 374 11.07 5.97 -13.79
N LYS A 375 11.36 6.57 -12.63
CA LYS A 375 10.37 7.43 -11.93
C LYS A 375 9.88 8.59 -12.81
N ASP A 376 10.74 9.11 -13.69
CA ASP A 376 10.45 10.31 -14.48
C ASP A 376 9.64 10.01 -15.76
N ASN A 377 9.77 8.80 -16.32
CA ASN A 377 9.14 8.45 -17.60
C ASN A 377 7.97 7.47 -17.52
N ILE A 378 7.74 6.85 -16.36
CA ILE A 378 6.74 5.80 -16.17
C ILE A 378 5.32 6.22 -16.56
N ASP A 379 4.91 7.44 -16.20
CA ASP A 379 3.60 7.99 -16.52
C ASP A 379 3.37 8.06 -18.04
N GLY A 380 4.39 8.50 -18.77
CA GLY A 380 4.36 8.59 -20.24
C GLY A 380 4.27 7.20 -20.88
N ILE A 381 5.04 6.24 -20.38
CA ILE A 381 5.05 4.85 -20.85
C ILE A 381 3.69 4.20 -20.61
N VAL A 382 3.14 4.29 -19.40
CA VAL A 382 1.83 3.72 -19.05
C VAL A 382 0.71 4.34 -19.91
N LYS A 383 0.73 5.66 -20.13
CA LYS A 383 -0.20 6.33 -21.03
C LYS A 383 -0.08 5.84 -22.47
N ALA A 384 1.15 5.65 -22.96
CA ALA A 384 1.38 5.14 -24.32
C ALA A 384 0.86 3.71 -24.48
N LEU A 385 1.13 2.82 -23.52
CA LEU A 385 0.61 1.45 -23.50
C LEU A 385 -0.95 1.43 -23.48
N LYS A 386 -1.56 2.24 -22.62
CA LYS A 386 -3.05 2.34 -22.52
C LYS A 386 -3.71 2.99 -23.71
N SER A 387 -2.98 3.74 -24.54
CA SER A 387 -3.54 4.39 -25.74
C SER A 387 -3.81 3.44 -26.91
N GLY A 388 -3.52 2.14 -26.76
CA GLY A 388 -3.62 1.15 -27.83
C GLY A 388 -2.47 1.19 -28.84
N LYS A 389 -1.44 2.00 -28.63
CA LYS A 389 -0.27 2.04 -29.48
C LYS A 389 0.62 0.83 -29.21
N HIS A 390 1.22 0.29 -30.28
CA HIS A 390 2.25 -0.71 -30.15
C HIS A 390 3.55 -0.03 -29.69
N VAL A 391 3.96 -0.30 -28.44
CA VAL A 391 5.18 0.23 -27.81
C VAL A 391 6.30 -0.81 -27.87
N GLY A 392 5.93 -2.10 -27.94
CA GLY A 392 6.83 -3.24 -27.93
C GLY A 392 7.21 -3.67 -26.51
N LYS A 393 8.51 -3.89 -26.26
CA LYS A 393 9.06 -4.35 -24.99
C LYS A 393 9.30 -3.18 -24.03
N ILE A 394 8.80 -3.29 -22.78
CA ILE A 394 9.05 -2.33 -21.68
C ILE A 394 9.47 -3.10 -20.44
N ILE A 395 10.46 -2.58 -19.71
CA ILE A 395 10.96 -3.18 -18.48
C ILE A 395 10.55 -2.29 -17.29
N PHE A 396 9.92 -2.87 -16.29
CA PHE A 396 9.66 -2.25 -15.00
C PHE A 396 10.57 -2.86 -13.94
N VAL A 397 11.25 -1.99 -13.19
CA VAL A 397 12.17 -2.42 -12.12
C VAL A 397 11.48 -2.25 -10.77
N ASN A 398 11.38 -3.37 -10.03
CA ASN A 398 10.75 -3.43 -8.70
C ASN A 398 9.35 -2.77 -8.64
N ARG A 399 8.52 -3.05 -9.67
CA ARG A 399 7.16 -2.54 -9.82
C ARG A 399 6.21 -3.68 -10.14
N TYR A 400 5.97 -4.54 -9.15
CA TYR A 400 5.15 -5.75 -9.31
C TYR A 400 3.65 -5.48 -9.14
N ASP A 401 3.31 -4.33 -8.58
CA ASP A 401 1.94 -3.89 -8.28
C ASP A 401 1.72 -2.41 -8.63
N GLY A 402 0.50 -1.94 -8.51
CA GLY A 402 0.12 -0.54 -8.71
C GLY A 402 -0.01 -0.09 -10.18
N ILE A 403 0.24 -0.96 -11.18
CA ILE A 403 0.10 -0.60 -12.60
C ILE A 403 -0.92 -1.53 -13.26
N ASP A 404 -2.08 -0.98 -13.61
CA ASP A 404 -3.09 -1.68 -14.40
C ASP A 404 -2.87 -1.46 -15.89
N LEU A 405 -2.68 -2.55 -16.66
CA LEU A 405 -2.45 -2.56 -18.11
C LEU A 405 -3.43 -3.52 -18.79
N PRO A 406 -4.67 -3.10 -19.04
CA PRO A 406 -5.71 -3.96 -19.60
C PRO A 406 -5.51 -4.28 -21.08
N GLY A 407 -5.91 -5.49 -21.48
CA GLY A 407 -6.01 -5.90 -22.88
C GLY A 407 -4.72 -5.74 -23.67
N ASP A 408 -4.75 -4.94 -24.75
CA ASP A 408 -3.60 -4.74 -25.63
C ASP A 408 -2.47 -3.87 -25.03
N ALA A 409 -2.71 -3.25 -23.89
CA ALA A 409 -1.65 -2.53 -23.16
C ALA A 409 -0.55 -3.49 -22.67
N CYS A 410 -0.91 -4.75 -22.34
CA CYS A 410 0.05 -5.80 -21.99
C CYS A 410 -0.50 -7.17 -22.39
N ARG A 411 -0.06 -7.70 -23.52
CA ARG A 411 -0.46 -9.06 -23.98
C ARG A 411 0.43 -10.16 -23.44
N MET A 412 1.65 -9.85 -23.08
CA MET A 412 2.58 -10.77 -22.45
C MET A 412 3.24 -10.09 -21.26
N LEU A 413 3.14 -10.73 -20.12
CA LEU A 413 3.86 -10.35 -18.90
C LEU A 413 4.97 -11.37 -18.65
N VAL A 414 6.20 -10.89 -18.53
CA VAL A 414 7.36 -11.69 -18.13
C VAL A 414 7.73 -11.31 -16.70
N ILE A 415 7.79 -12.28 -15.82
CA ILE A 415 8.27 -12.09 -14.44
C ILE A 415 9.66 -12.74 -14.36
N ASP A 416 10.69 -11.92 -14.38
CA ASP A 416 12.08 -12.37 -14.35
C ASP A 416 12.71 -12.07 -12.99
N GLY A 417 12.36 -12.88 -12.02
CA GLY A 417 12.75 -12.81 -10.63
C GLY A 417 11.62 -12.31 -9.73
N LEU A 418 11.71 -12.65 -8.45
CA LEU A 418 10.80 -12.21 -7.42
C LEU A 418 11.22 -10.83 -6.88
N PRO A 419 10.29 -10.04 -6.33
CA PRO A 419 10.66 -8.82 -5.62
C PRO A 419 11.65 -9.14 -4.50
N PRO A 420 12.64 -8.27 -4.23
CA PRO A 420 13.55 -8.47 -3.12
C PRO A 420 12.76 -8.47 -1.81
N LEU A 421 13.15 -9.33 -0.88
CA LEU A 421 12.63 -9.28 0.49
C LEU A 421 13.00 -7.93 1.11
N ASN A 422 11.98 -7.18 1.57
CA ASN A 422 12.14 -5.81 2.02
C ASN A 422 12.78 -5.72 3.41
N SER A 423 12.51 -6.69 4.29
CA SER A 423 13.02 -6.67 5.65
C SER A 423 14.22 -7.61 5.83
N ILE A 424 15.10 -7.26 6.77
CA ILE A 424 16.19 -8.13 7.19
C ILE A 424 15.61 -9.35 7.91
N LYS A 425 14.48 -9.16 8.61
CA LYS A 425 13.74 -10.21 9.30
C LYS A 425 13.28 -11.30 8.35
N ASP A 426 12.73 -10.92 7.18
CA ASP A 426 12.26 -11.89 6.17
C ASP A 426 13.40 -12.73 5.58
N ARG A 427 14.63 -12.22 5.65
CA ARG A 427 15.83 -12.99 5.22
C ARG A 427 16.37 -13.87 6.34
N TYR A 428 16.01 -13.56 7.60
CA TYR A 428 16.46 -14.31 8.76
C TYR A 428 15.63 -15.58 8.99
N ILE A 429 14.33 -15.54 8.69
CA ILE A 429 13.39 -16.67 8.79
C ILE A 429 13.57 -17.57 7.54
#